data_9dd79bd660d3398e9f7042e681f99496
#
_entry.id   9dd79bd660d3398e9f7042e681f99496
#
_cell.length_a   1.000
_cell.length_b   1.000
_cell.length_c   1.000
_cell.angle_alpha   90.00
_cell.angle_beta   90.00
_cell.angle_gamma   90.00
#
_symmetry.space_group_name_H-M   'P 1'
#
loop_
_entity.id
_entity.type
_entity.pdbx_description
1 polymer ?
#
loop_
_entity_poly.entity_id
_entity_poly.type
_entity_poly.pdbx_seq_one_letter_code
_entity_poly.pdbx_strand_id
1 'polypeptide(L)'
;MSTEGGTSECEWRTIKLGDIGKISMCKRIMKSETSPDGDIPFYKIGTFGGEPNAYISKETFEKYKSMYSFPKKGDILISAAGTIGRTVVYDGEPAYYQDSNIVWIDNDETKVINRYLYYVYQLSPWQISTGGTIARLYNDNIANAKINIPSIKEQERIVSILDRFDKLCNDISEGLPAEIEARRKQYEYYRDKLLSFEERKNA
;
A
#
# COMPACT_ATOMS: atom_id res chain seq x y z
N MET A 1 28.53 39.57 -12.30
CA MET A 1 27.26 38.86 -12.62
C MET A 1 27.45 37.39 -12.26
N SER A 2 27.04 37.05 -11.06
CA SER A 2 27.21 35.69 -10.53
C SER A 2 25.95 34.90 -10.89
N THR A 3 26.10 33.89 -11.73
CA THR A 3 25.02 32.93 -12.02
C THR A 3 24.96 31.89 -10.89
N GLU A 4 24.08 32.15 -9.94
CA GLU A 4 23.69 31.12 -8.96
C GLU A 4 22.80 30.10 -9.66
N GLY A 5 23.42 29.02 -10.12
CA GLY A 5 22.74 27.79 -10.50
C GLY A 5 22.35 27.03 -9.24
N GLY A 6 21.23 27.41 -8.61
CA GLY A 6 20.67 26.68 -7.51
C GLY A 6 20.14 25.32 -7.99
N THR A 7 20.94 24.28 -7.84
CA THR A 7 20.41 22.90 -7.83
C THR A 7 19.54 22.81 -6.60
N SER A 8 18.23 22.81 -6.76
CA SER A 8 17.28 22.49 -5.70
C SER A 8 17.61 21.08 -5.23
N GLU A 9 18.40 20.99 -4.15
CA GLU A 9 18.64 19.71 -3.49
C GLU A 9 17.28 19.16 -3.09
N CYS A 10 16.96 17.96 -3.58
CA CYS A 10 15.72 17.28 -3.24
C CYS A 10 15.82 16.88 -1.77
N GLU A 11 15.26 17.71 -0.89
CA GLU A 11 15.31 17.49 0.55
C GLU A 11 14.45 16.27 0.93
N TRP A 12 15.11 15.19 1.29
CA TRP A 12 14.46 13.98 1.82
C TRP A 12 14.19 14.16 3.31
N ARG A 13 13.01 13.73 3.74
CA ARG A 13 12.63 13.76 5.15
C ARG A 13 12.21 12.37 5.59
N THR A 14 12.66 11.97 6.78
CA THR A 14 12.19 10.75 7.43
C THR A 14 10.98 11.06 8.29
N ILE A 15 9.86 10.38 8.04
CA ILE A 15 8.62 10.52 8.81
C ILE A 15 8.13 9.15 9.27
N LYS A 16 7.28 9.12 10.28
CA LYS A 16 6.54 7.91 10.67
C LYS A 16 5.26 7.82 9.84
N LEU A 17 4.83 6.59 9.53
CA LEU A 17 3.57 6.37 8.84
C LEU A 17 2.36 6.88 9.64
N GLY A 18 2.41 6.82 10.98
CA GLY A 18 1.38 7.41 11.84
C GLY A 18 1.25 8.94 11.76
N ASP A 19 2.25 9.64 11.20
CA ASP A 19 2.24 11.10 11.04
C ASP A 19 1.51 11.56 9.74
N ILE A 20 1.17 10.62 8.85
CA ILE A 20 0.46 10.92 7.60
C ILE A 20 -1.04 10.63 7.66
N GLY A 21 -1.47 9.82 8.62
CA GLY A 21 -2.87 9.52 8.77
C GLY A 21 -3.14 8.46 9.84
N LYS A 22 -4.41 8.29 10.16
CA LYS A 22 -4.88 7.28 11.12
C LYS A 22 -4.92 5.91 10.45
N ILE A 23 -4.46 4.87 11.18
CA ILE A 23 -4.67 3.48 10.75
C ILE A 23 -6.14 3.12 10.97
N SER A 24 -6.79 2.74 9.90
CA SER A 24 -8.22 2.45 9.84
C SER A 24 -8.48 1.03 9.35
N MET A 25 -9.66 0.52 9.67
CA MET A 25 -10.16 -0.79 9.23
C MET A 25 -11.68 -0.75 9.13
N CYS A 26 -12.25 -1.64 8.33
CA CYS A 26 -13.69 -1.80 8.25
C CYS A 26 -14.29 -2.31 9.57
N LYS A 27 -15.58 -2.08 9.78
CA LYS A 27 -16.35 -2.69 10.86
C LYS A 27 -16.42 -4.20 10.66
N ARG A 28 -16.32 -4.96 11.75
CA ARG A 28 -16.43 -6.42 11.74
C ARG A 28 -17.76 -6.88 11.14
N ILE A 29 -17.68 -7.81 10.19
CA ILE A 29 -18.78 -8.58 9.65
C ILE A 29 -18.85 -9.91 10.38
N MET A 30 -20.02 -10.28 10.87
CA MET A 30 -20.25 -11.58 11.51
C MET A 30 -20.46 -12.66 10.45
N LYS A 31 -20.12 -13.93 10.77
CA LYS A 31 -20.30 -15.04 9.84
C LYS A 31 -21.76 -15.18 9.35
N SER A 32 -22.72 -14.87 10.21
CA SER A 32 -24.16 -14.86 9.88
C SER A 32 -24.58 -13.78 8.88
N GLU A 33 -23.75 -12.76 8.67
CA GLU A 33 -23.99 -11.67 7.72
C GLU A 33 -23.32 -11.93 6.36
N THR A 34 -22.67 -13.10 6.20
CA THR A 34 -21.99 -13.49 4.96
C THR A 34 -22.69 -14.67 4.29
N SER A 35 -22.65 -14.70 2.96
CA SER A 35 -23.10 -15.80 2.11
C SER A 35 -21.99 -16.28 1.18
N PRO A 36 -22.07 -17.48 0.58
CA PRO A 36 -21.11 -17.96 -0.41
C PRO A 36 -21.22 -17.21 -1.75
N ASP A 37 -22.35 -16.56 -2.01
CA ASP A 37 -22.70 -15.75 -3.18
C ASP A 37 -23.48 -14.50 -2.75
N GLY A 38 -23.49 -13.45 -3.55
CA GLY A 38 -24.20 -12.21 -3.23
C GLY A 38 -23.72 -11.00 -4.01
N ASP A 39 -24.20 -9.83 -3.60
CA ASP A 39 -24.01 -8.60 -4.36
C ASP A 39 -22.62 -7.97 -4.17
N ILE A 40 -22.11 -7.98 -2.94
CA ILE A 40 -20.89 -7.26 -2.57
C ILE A 40 -19.82 -8.24 -2.10
N PRO A 41 -18.67 -8.32 -2.78
CA PRO A 41 -17.55 -9.14 -2.36
C PRO A 41 -17.08 -8.80 -0.94
N PHE A 42 -16.87 -9.83 -0.11
CA PHE A 42 -16.26 -9.71 1.20
C PHE A 42 -14.89 -10.39 1.22
N TYR A 43 -13.84 -9.61 1.20
CA TYR A 43 -12.47 -10.09 1.20
C TYR A 43 -12.00 -10.41 2.62
N LYS A 44 -11.75 -11.68 2.87
CA LYS A 44 -11.04 -12.17 4.05
C LYS A 44 -9.54 -12.15 3.79
N ILE A 45 -8.74 -12.33 4.84
CA ILE A 45 -7.28 -12.35 4.69
C ILE A 45 -6.79 -13.40 3.67
N GLY A 46 -7.45 -14.55 3.59
CA GLY A 46 -7.10 -15.61 2.64
C GLY A 46 -7.46 -15.34 1.19
N THR A 47 -8.37 -14.40 0.93
CA THR A 47 -8.81 -14.02 -0.43
C THR A 47 -8.37 -12.60 -0.82
N PHE A 48 -7.68 -11.92 0.07
CA PHE A 48 -7.23 -10.54 -0.15
C PHE A 48 -6.26 -10.45 -1.33
N GLY A 49 -6.61 -9.64 -2.32
CA GLY A 49 -5.86 -9.49 -3.57
C GLY A 49 -6.03 -10.63 -4.57
N GLY A 50 -7.07 -11.44 -4.41
CA GLY A 50 -7.47 -12.53 -5.32
C GLY A 50 -8.99 -12.59 -5.44
N GLU A 51 -9.54 -13.77 -5.76
CA GLU A 51 -10.97 -13.97 -5.94
C GLU A 51 -11.71 -14.08 -4.59
N PRO A 52 -12.84 -13.40 -4.42
CA PRO A 52 -13.64 -13.50 -3.21
C PRO A 52 -14.35 -14.86 -3.11
N ASN A 53 -14.54 -15.36 -1.89
CA ASN A 53 -15.31 -16.56 -1.60
C ASN A 53 -16.41 -16.34 -0.55
N ALA A 54 -16.71 -15.10 -0.27
CA ALA A 54 -17.80 -14.67 0.59
C ALA A 54 -18.32 -13.31 0.13
N TYR A 55 -19.58 -13.07 0.44
CA TYR A 55 -20.30 -11.88 0.03
C TYR A 55 -21.15 -11.36 1.19
N ILE A 56 -21.53 -10.08 1.12
CA ILE A 56 -22.51 -9.45 2.01
C ILE A 56 -23.62 -8.82 1.17
N SER A 57 -24.76 -8.57 1.79
CA SER A 57 -25.87 -7.88 1.13
C SER A 57 -25.52 -6.41 0.88
N LYS A 58 -26.10 -5.84 -0.16
CA LYS A 58 -25.98 -4.41 -0.47
C LYS A 58 -26.46 -3.53 0.70
N GLU A 59 -27.53 -3.95 1.39
CA GLU A 59 -28.04 -3.25 2.57
C GLU A 59 -27.00 -3.18 3.69
N THR A 60 -26.35 -4.30 4.04
CA THR A 60 -25.28 -4.34 5.03
C THR A 60 -24.09 -3.48 4.62
N PHE A 61 -23.71 -3.52 3.35
CA PHE A 61 -22.64 -2.71 2.80
C PHE A 61 -22.91 -1.21 2.96
N GLU A 62 -24.03 -0.72 2.46
CA GLU A 62 -24.40 0.69 2.52
C GLU A 62 -24.53 1.19 3.97
N LYS A 63 -25.16 0.40 4.83
CA LYS A 63 -25.24 0.69 6.26
C LYS A 63 -23.85 0.85 6.90
N TYR A 64 -22.97 -0.11 6.70
CA TYR A 64 -21.66 -0.07 7.37
C TYR A 64 -20.73 0.97 6.76
N LYS A 65 -20.76 1.17 5.46
CA LYS A 65 -20.02 2.22 4.77
C LYS A 65 -20.42 3.63 5.25
N SER A 66 -21.69 3.85 5.53
CA SER A 66 -22.19 5.16 6.02
C SER A 66 -21.88 5.43 7.48
N MET A 67 -21.74 4.37 8.31
CA MET A 67 -21.62 4.50 9.78
C MET A 67 -20.19 4.34 10.30
N TYR A 68 -19.30 3.72 9.53
CA TYR A 68 -17.97 3.32 9.99
C TYR A 68 -16.89 3.70 8.99
N SER A 69 -15.62 3.57 9.40
CA SER A 69 -14.48 3.79 8.53
C SER A 69 -14.55 2.85 7.32
N PHE A 70 -14.34 3.43 6.15
CA PHE A 70 -14.34 2.73 4.88
C PHE A 70 -13.26 3.35 3.96
N PRO A 71 -12.52 2.55 3.18
CA PRO A 71 -11.46 3.08 2.33
C PRO A 71 -12.02 3.94 1.19
N LYS A 72 -11.26 4.96 0.80
CA LYS A 72 -11.52 5.80 -0.37
C LYS A 72 -10.82 5.23 -1.59
N LYS A 73 -11.31 5.50 -2.77
CA LYS A 73 -10.61 5.14 -4.02
C LYS A 73 -9.18 5.68 -3.99
N GLY A 74 -8.22 4.80 -4.26
CA GLY A 74 -6.80 5.12 -4.21
C GLY A 74 -6.13 4.79 -2.87
N ASP A 75 -6.88 4.49 -1.80
CA ASP A 75 -6.28 4.02 -0.55
C ASP A 75 -5.56 2.69 -0.72
N ILE A 76 -4.45 2.55 -0.01
CA ILE A 76 -3.64 1.33 -0.05
C ILE A 76 -4.01 0.43 1.13
N LEU A 77 -4.69 -0.65 0.83
CA LEU A 77 -5.04 -1.68 1.81
C LEU A 77 -3.84 -2.59 2.05
N ILE A 78 -3.63 -2.98 3.30
CA ILE A 78 -2.48 -3.77 3.75
C ILE A 78 -2.97 -4.98 4.53
N SER A 79 -2.44 -6.17 4.22
CA SER A 79 -2.67 -7.37 5.03
C SER A 79 -1.85 -7.34 6.32
N ALA A 80 -2.52 -7.36 7.46
CA ALA A 80 -1.91 -7.37 8.80
C ALA A 80 -1.67 -8.78 9.36
N ALA A 81 -2.14 -9.81 8.66
CA ALA A 81 -1.99 -11.23 9.03
C ALA A 81 -1.83 -12.09 7.76
N GLY A 82 -1.55 -13.38 7.91
CA GLY A 82 -1.33 -14.28 6.78
C GLY A 82 -0.08 -13.89 5.99
N THR A 83 -0.25 -13.55 4.71
CA THR A 83 0.82 -12.95 3.90
C THR A 83 0.95 -11.48 4.28
N ILE A 84 1.69 -11.22 5.37
CA ILE A 84 1.84 -9.88 5.94
C ILE A 84 2.46 -8.92 4.92
N GLY A 85 1.89 -7.70 4.84
CA GLY A 85 2.40 -6.64 3.98
C GLY A 85 1.95 -6.72 2.52
N ARG A 86 1.09 -7.68 2.15
CA ARG A 86 0.45 -7.62 0.83
C ARG A 86 -0.37 -6.34 0.72
N THR A 87 -0.22 -5.63 -0.38
CA THR A 87 -0.91 -4.38 -0.65
C THR A 87 -1.87 -4.51 -1.81
N VAL A 88 -3.02 -3.85 -1.70
CA VAL A 88 -4.01 -3.72 -2.76
C VAL A 88 -4.45 -2.27 -2.82
N VAL A 89 -4.45 -1.67 -3.99
CA VAL A 89 -5.02 -0.34 -4.21
C VAL A 89 -6.53 -0.48 -4.31
N TYR A 90 -7.27 0.21 -3.47
CA TYR A 90 -8.74 0.20 -3.57
C TYR A 90 -9.17 0.99 -4.82
N ASP A 91 -9.83 0.32 -5.73
CA ASP A 91 -10.26 0.86 -7.04
C ASP A 91 -11.54 1.70 -6.99
N GLY A 92 -12.25 1.67 -5.85
CA GLY A 92 -13.53 2.35 -5.64
C GLY A 92 -14.75 1.49 -5.92
N GLU A 93 -14.57 0.26 -6.44
CA GLU A 93 -15.69 -0.65 -6.67
C GLU A 93 -16.27 -1.19 -5.35
N PRO A 94 -17.56 -1.48 -5.29
CA PRO A 94 -18.20 -2.00 -4.10
C PRO A 94 -17.56 -3.32 -3.62
N ALA A 95 -16.85 -3.26 -2.50
CA ALA A 95 -16.23 -4.41 -1.85
C ALA A 95 -16.09 -4.15 -0.35
N TYR A 96 -16.06 -5.19 0.48
CA TYR A 96 -15.88 -5.03 1.91
C TYR A 96 -14.70 -5.88 2.40
N TYR A 97 -14.03 -5.45 3.47
CA TYR A 97 -12.76 -6.02 3.90
C TYR A 97 -12.80 -6.48 5.34
N GLN A 98 -12.16 -7.61 5.63
CA GLN A 98 -12.11 -8.20 6.97
C GLN A 98 -11.40 -7.27 7.95
N ASP A 99 -12.07 -6.93 9.06
CA ASP A 99 -11.55 -6.12 10.15
C ASP A 99 -10.24 -6.67 10.73
N SER A 100 -9.43 -5.78 11.25
CA SER A 100 -8.16 -6.05 11.94
C SER A 100 -7.11 -6.88 11.16
N ASN A 101 -7.48 -7.56 10.09
CA ASN A 101 -6.58 -8.31 9.21
C ASN A 101 -6.25 -7.56 7.91
N ILE A 102 -7.13 -6.65 7.50
CA ILE A 102 -6.94 -5.74 6.37
C ILE A 102 -7.14 -4.32 6.88
N VAL A 103 -6.10 -3.52 6.77
CA VAL A 103 -6.05 -2.15 7.31
C VAL A 103 -5.52 -1.19 6.26
N TRP A 104 -5.71 0.11 6.46
CA TRP A 104 -5.12 1.16 5.64
C TRP A 104 -4.78 2.38 6.49
N ILE A 105 -4.01 3.29 5.94
CA ILE A 105 -3.78 4.61 6.53
C ILE A 105 -4.73 5.59 5.82
N ASP A 106 -5.56 6.28 6.59
CA ASP A 106 -6.44 7.34 6.07
C ASP A 106 -5.59 8.59 5.79
N ASN A 107 -4.90 8.54 4.65
CA ASN A 107 -3.97 9.56 4.19
C ASN A 107 -4.70 10.63 3.38
N ASP A 108 -4.40 11.90 3.65
CA ASP A 108 -4.97 13.04 2.93
C ASP A 108 -4.14 13.50 1.72
N GLU A 109 -3.06 12.77 1.44
CA GLU A 109 -2.11 13.02 0.35
C GLU A 109 -1.40 14.39 0.38
N THR A 110 -1.53 15.16 1.45
CA THR A 110 -0.86 16.47 1.55
C THR A 110 0.65 16.37 1.73
N LYS A 111 1.14 15.27 2.31
CA LYS A 111 2.56 15.00 2.57
C LYS A 111 3.11 13.90 1.69
N VAL A 112 2.32 12.86 1.47
CA VAL A 112 2.70 11.65 0.75
C VAL A 112 1.55 11.21 -0.14
N ILE A 113 1.80 11.03 -1.43
CA ILE A 113 0.78 10.52 -2.36
C ILE A 113 0.61 9.01 -2.18
N ASN A 114 -0.62 8.52 -2.27
CA ASN A 114 -0.94 7.10 -2.06
C ASN A 114 -0.21 6.18 -3.03
N ARG A 115 -0.03 6.60 -4.29
CA ARG A 115 0.72 5.80 -5.26
C ARG A 115 2.20 5.66 -4.89
N TYR A 116 2.81 6.67 -4.25
CA TYR A 116 4.16 6.57 -3.71
C TYR A 116 4.21 5.58 -2.53
N LEU A 117 3.24 5.65 -1.61
CA LEU A 117 3.10 4.69 -0.51
C LEU A 117 2.95 3.25 -1.00
N TYR A 118 2.22 3.02 -2.08
CA TYR A 118 2.10 1.68 -2.68
C TYR A 118 3.48 1.06 -2.96
N TYR A 119 4.39 1.83 -3.55
CA TYR A 119 5.75 1.35 -3.81
C TYR A 119 6.59 1.22 -2.55
N VAL A 120 6.48 2.18 -1.62
CA VAL A 120 7.18 2.12 -0.32
C VAL A 120 6.75 0.88 0.48
N TYR A 121 5.49 0.52 0.46
CA TYR A 121 4.99 -0.64 1.20
C TYR A 121 5.52 -1.97 0.66
N GLN A 122 5.89 -2.04 -0.61
CA GLN A 122 6.55 -3.22 -1.18
C GLN A 122 7.94 -3.47 -0.57
N LEU A 123 8.57 -2.45 0.01
CA LEU A 123 9.82 -2.57 0.77
C LEU A 123 9.61 -3.08 2.21
N SER A 124 8.36 -3.30 2.62
CA SER A 124 8.00 -3.75 3.98
C SER A 124 8.65 -2.91 5.08
N PRO A 125 8.39 -1.59 5.16
CA PRO A 125 9.10 -0.66 6.05
C PRO A 125 8.82 -0.88 7.54
N TRP A 126 7.90 -1.74 7.88
CA TRP A 126 7.47 -2.07 9.25
C TRP A 126 8.21 -3.26 9.85
N GLN A 127 8.31 -3.27 11.16
CA GLN A 127 8.81 -4.41 11.91
C GLN A 127 7.65 -5.36 12.22
N ILE A 128 7.81 -6.64 11.90
CA ILE A 128 6.83 -7.68 12.20
C ILE A 128 7.09 -8.20 13.61
N SER A 129 6.06 -8.21 14.45
CA SER A 129 6.14 -8.79 15.79
C SER A 129 6.15 -10.33 15.68
N THR A 130 7.25 -10.95 16.13
CA THR A 130 7.45 -12.41 16.08
C THR A 130 7.28 -13.10 17.44
N GLY A 131 6.83 -12.38 18.47
CA GLY A 131 6.72 -12.89 19.84
C GLY A 131 5.51 -13.79 20.15
N GLY A 132 4.68 -14.13 19.14
CA GLY A 132 3.50 -14.99 19.29
C GLY A 132 3.53 -16.19 18.36
N THR A 133 2.55 -17.08 18.52
CA THR A 133 2.38 -18.30 17.70
C THR A 133 2.12 -17.96 16.22
N ILE A 134 1.60 -16.77 15.94
CA ILE A 134 1.29 -16.28 14.59
C ILE A 134 1.90 -14.90 14.41
N ALA A 135 2.72 -14.73 13.37
CA ALA A 135 3.25 -13.44 13.01
C ALA A 135 2.10 -12.47 12.63
N ARG A 136 2.16 -11.24 13.14
CA ARG A 136 1.14 -10.21 12.89
C ARG A 136 1.76 -8.82 12.81
N LEU A 137 1.16 -7.99 11.98
CA LEU A 137 1.44 -6.57 11.88
C LEU A 137 0.39 -5.80 12.72
N TYR A 138 0.80 -5.28 13.85
CA TYR A 138 -0.06 -4.47 14.70
C TYR A 138 -0.08 -3.01 14.26
N ASN A 139 -1.11 -2.26 14.64
CA ASN A 139 -1.23 -0.85 14.30
C ASN A 139 0.00 -0.04 14.73
N ASP A 140 0.57 -0.33 15.90
CA ASP A 140 1.78 0.33 16.39
C ASP A 140 3.01 0.05 15.52
N ASN A 141 3.12 -1.17 14.95
CA ASN A 141 4.19 -1.51 14.02
C ASN A 141 4.09 -0.68 12.74
N ILE A 142 2.86 -0.50 12.22
CA ILE A 142 2.59 0.35 11.05
C ILE A 142 2.86 1.82 11.40
N ALA A 143 2.26 2.33 12.49
CA ALA A 143 2.37 3.73 12.88
C ALA A 143 3.81 4.18 13.13
N ASN A 144 4.64 3.31 13.73
CA ASN A 144 6.04 3.61 14.05
C ASN A 144 7.01 3.31 12.90
N ALA A 145 6.55 2.71 11.81
CA ALA A 145 7.38 2.48 10.64
C ALA A 145 7.85 3.82 10.06
N LYS A 146 9.16 3.92 9.83
CA LYS A 146 9.80 5.11 9.28
C LYS A 146 9.96 4.96 7.77
N ILE A 147 9.58 5.99 7.04
CA ILE A 147 9.77 6.08 5.60
C ILE A 147 10.48 7.38 5.24
N ASN A 148 11.24 7.34 4.16
CA ASN A 148 11.86 8.52 3.60
C ASN A 148 10.98 9.09 2.48
N ILE A 149 10.68 10.37 2.56
CA ILE A 149 9.85 11.05 1.58
C ILE A 149 10.56 12.28 1.01
N PRO A 150 10.57 12.47 -0.29
CA PRO A 150 10.98 13.70 -0.94
C PRO A 150 9.81 14.67 -1.04
N SER A 151 10.00 15.79 -1.73
CA SER A 151 8.92 16.70 -2.09
C SER A 151 7.84 15.98 -2.92
N ILE A 152 6.59 16.48 -2.89
CA ILE A 152 5.47 15.92 -3.68
C ILE A 152 5.84 15.80 -5.17
N LYS A 153 6.44 16.83 -5.74
CA LYS A 153 6.90 16.84 -7.14
C LYS A 153 7.88 15.69 -7.44
N GLU A 154 8.77 15.39 -6.51
CA GLU A 154 9.73 14.29 -6.68
C GLU A 154 9.06 12.93 -6.47
N GLN A 155 8.08 12.83 -5.54
CA GLN A 155 7.24 11.63 -5.41
C GLN A 155 6.51 11.32 -6.73
N GLU A 156 5.89 12.32 -7.36
CA GLU A 156 5.22 12.17 -8.67
C GLU A 156 6.20 11.71 -9.75
N ARG A 157 7.42 12.27 -9.78
CA ARG A 157 8.46 11.86 -10.72
C ARG A 157 8.86 10.39 -10.53
N ILE A 158 9.09 9.98 -9.27
CA ILE A 158 9.45 8.58 -8.92
C ILE A 158 8.31 7.64 -9.31
N VAL A 159 7.08 7.98 -8.95
CA VAL A 159 5.89 7.20 -9.30
C VAL A 159 5.76 7.04 -10.82
N SER A 160 5.93 8.12 -11.59
CA SER A 160 5.85 8.05 -13.05
C SER A 160 6.87 7.09 -13.66
N ILE A 161 8.07 7.00 -13.08
CA ILE A 161 9.11 6.06 -13.53
C ILE A 161 8.71 4.62 -13.17
N LEU A 162 8.30 4.40 -11.91
CA LEU A 162 7.93 3.07 -11.41
C LEU A 162 6.68 2.51 -12.12
N ASP A 163 5.67 3.36 -12.38
CA ASP A 163 4.47 2.97 -13.13
C ASP A 163 4.81 2.55 -14.57
N ARG A 164 5.77 3.21 -15.22
CA ARG A 164 6.24 2.78 -16.55
C ARG A 164 6.89 1.39 -16.51
N PHE A 165 7.73 1.14 -15.50
CA PHE A 165 8.35 -0.18 -15.35
C PHE A 165 7.30 -1.25 -15.03
N ASP A 166 6.38 -0.96 -14.13
CA ASP A 166 5.29 -1.88 -13.76
C ASP A 166 4.47 -2.26 -15.00
N LYS A 167 4.09 -1.27 -15.81
CA LYS A 167 3.38 -1.49 -17.07
C LYS A 167 4.20 -2.35 -18.02
N LEU A 168 5.48 -2.03 -18.24
CA LEU A 168 6.34 -2.80 -19.14
C LEU A 168 6.51 -4.26 -18.69
N CYS A 169 6.59 -4.50 -17.36
CA CYS A 169 6.69 -5.86 -16.83
C CYS A 169 5.39 -6.65 -17.03
N ASN A 170 4.23 -6.01 -16.92
CA ASN A 170 2.94 -6.67 -17.04
C ASN A 170 2.53 -6.89 -18.52
N ASP A 171 2.88 -5.97 -19.43
CA ASP A 171 2.56 -6.08 -20.85
C ASP A 171 3.39 -7.18 -21.56
N ILE A 172 4.51 -7.62 -20.99
CA ILE A 172 5.41 -8.63 -21.58
C ILE A 172 5.04 -10.07 -21.15
N SER A 173 4.03 -10.23 -20.30
CA SER A 173 3.67 -11.52 -19.70
C SER A 173 3.28 -12.63 -20.70
N GLU A 174 3.09 -12.33 -21.97
CA GLU A 174 2.66 -13.32 -22.97
C GLU A 174 3.77 -13.99 -23.81
N GLY A 175 5.05 -13.59 -23.68
CA GLY A 175 6.02 -14.03 -24.69
C GLY A 175 7.31 -14.71 -24.23
N LEU A 176 7.96 -14.33 -23.12
CA LEU A 176 9.31 -14.82 -22.77
C LEU A 176 9.56 -14.86 -21.25
N PRO A 177 9.36 -15.97 -20.57
CA PRO A 177 9.52 -16.07 -19.11
C PRO A 177 10.89 -15.62 -18.58
N ALA A 178 11.98 -15.88 -19.29
CA ALA A 178 13.33 -15.49 -18.90
C ALA A 178 13.56 -13.97 -18.99
N GLU A 179 12.99 -13.32 -20.01
CA GLU A 179 13.06 -11.86 -20.15
C GLU A 179 12.21 -11.16 -19.10
N ILE A 180 11.05 -11.72 -18.76
CA ILE A 180 10.18 -11.23 -17.68
C ILE A 180 10.93 -11.27 -16.35
N GLU A 181 11.60 -12.37 -16.03
CA GLU A 181 12.38 -12.49 -14.79
C GLU A 181 13.56 -11.51 -14.74
N ALA A 182 14.28 -11.34 -15.86
CA ALA A 182 15.37 -10.38 -15.94
C ALA A 182 14.88 -8.93 -15.76
N ARG A 183 13.76 -8.56 -16.38
CA ARG A 183 13.15 -7.23 -16.23
C ARG A 183 12.59 -7.00 -14.83
N ARG A 184 12.02 -8.03 -14.22
CA ARG A 184 11.55 -7.97 -12.84
C ARG A 184 12.70 -7.68 -11.88
N LYS A 185 13.84 -8.39 -12.00
CA LYS A 185 15.04 -8.12 -11.21
C LYS A 185 15.58 -6.70 -11.41
N GLN A 186 15.54 -6.23 -12.65
CA GLN A 186 15.93 -4.85 -12.98
C GLN A 186 14.98 -3.82 -12.36
N TYR A 187 13.67 -4.07 -12.42
CA TYR A 187 12.65 -3.23 -11.77
C TYR A 187 12.86 -3.16 -10.26
N GLU A 188 13.02 -4.31 -9.58
CA GLU A 188 13.27 -4.39 -8.14
C GLU A 188 14.52 -3.59 -7.75
N TYR A 189 15.60 -3.74 -8.49
CA TYR A 189 16.84 -2.99 -8.28
C TYR A 189 16.63 -1.46 -8.38
N TYR A 190 15.97 -0.99 -9.44
CA TYR A 190 15.74 0.44 -9.62
C TYR A 190 14.72 1.00 -8.63
N ARG A 191 13.68 0.25 -8.31
CA ARG A 191 12.72 0.61 -7.26
C ARG A 191 13.44 0.83 -5.94
N ASP A 192 14.22 -0.16 -5.52
CA ASP A 192 14.93 -0.10 -4.25
C ASP A 192 15.94 1.05 -4.24
N LYS A 193 16.64 1.27 -5.34
CA LYS A 193 17.58 2.40 -5.48
C LYS A 193 16.90 3.76 -5.46
N LEU A 194 15.69 3.88 -6.02
CA LEU A 194 14.92 5.13 -6.03
C LEU A 194 14.25 5.42 -4.67
N LEU A 195 13.95 4.37 -3.91
CA LEU A 195 13.26 4.48 -2.63
C LEU A 195 14.19 4.34 -1.42
N SER A 196 15.41 3.79 -1.60
CA SER A 196 16.44 3.76 -0.57
C SER A 196 17.35 4.97 -0.71
N PHE A 197 17.22 5.93 0.20
CA PHE A 197 18.10 7.09 0.26
C PHE A 197 19.20 6.84 1.27
N GLU A 198 20.47 6.82 0.83
CA GLU A 198 21.62 6.94 1.71
C GLU A 198 21.97 8.41 1.88
N GLU A 199 21.88 8.91 3.10
CA GLU A 199 22.39 10.24 3.46
C GLU A 199 23.87 10.33 3.06
N ARG A 200 24.21 11.22 2.12
CA ARG A 200 25.63 11.53 1.87
C ARG A 200 26.21 12.06 3.17
N LYS A 201 27.04 11.25 3.83
CA LYS A 201 27.92 11.75 4.88
C LYS A 201 28.85 12.76 4.20
N ASN A 202 28.61 14.05 4.48
CA ASN A 202 29.52 15.11 4.10
C ASN A 202 30.90 14.78 4.74
N ALA A 203 31.90 14.57 3.90
CA ALA A 203 33.29 14.47 4.30
C ALA A 203 33.85 15.87 4.55
#